data_76c76dd115e178d7e5742b52a8a07291
#
_entry.id   76c76dd115e178d7e5742b52a8a07291
#
_cell.length_a   1.000
_cell.length_b   1.000
_cell.length_c   1.000
_cell.angle_alpha   90.00
_cell.angle_beta   90.00
_cell.angle_gamma   90.00
#
_symmetry.space_group_name_H-M   'P 1'
#
loop_
_entity.id
_entity.type
_entity.pdbx_description
1 polymer ?
#
loop_
_entity_poly.entity_id
_entity_poly.type
_entity_poly.pdbx_seq_one_letter_code
_entity_poly.pdbx_strand_id
1 'polypeptide(L)'
;MAEEEVTYPVSIVLSLQREETAPLLRTMRSQHVLPALSHTWGSAQAYGVLLHQADTPLTVLDVPGPQWIEGLEQRVHALSNISSVVVLVPDHTEPAVLLSAGAANVIPRDTPVRELASRIAAERRWLDMRHSPQRPAADAQQYRSLRPRQYSQQVLFDILSSASRPWCCHDLCLLLGTAREPMSRRALQARTARLNERLMPYGISLDYTAQWGRTTFVGLVEGPGMDERRR
;
A
#
# COMPACT_ATOMS: atom_id res chain seq x y z
N MET A 1 -17.98 -30.44 -8.22
CA MET A 1 -18.53 -29.08 -8.06
C MET A 1 -17.31 -28.21 -7.74
N ALA A 2 -16.88 -27.37 -8.69
CA ALA A 2 -15.84 -26.40 -8.40
C ALA A 2 -16.49 -25.34 -7.50
N GLU A 3 -15.92 -25.08 -6.32
CA GLU A 3 -16.26 -23.91 -5.53
C GLU A 3 -15.95 -22.69 -6.39
N GLU A 4 -16.96 -21.95 -6.75
CA GLU A 4 -16.83 -20.68 -7.44
C GLU A 4 -16.11 -19.74 -6.46
N GLU A 5 -14.83 -19.50 -6.72
CA GLU A 5 -14.00 -18.61 -5.91
C GLU A 5 -14.58 -17.20 -5.99
N VAL A 6 -15.26 -16.77 -4.93
CA VAL A 6 -15.91 -15.47 -4.88
C VAL A 6 -14.82 -14.38 -4.92
N THR A 7 -14.58 -13.85 -6.10
CA THR A 7 -13.63 -12.75 -6.30
C THR A 7 -14.27 -11.44 -5.85
N TYR A 8 -13.77 -10.87 -4.77
CA TYR A 8 -14.23 -9.57 -4.28
C TYR A 8 -13.63 -8.43 -5.10
N PRO A 9 -14.42 -7.40 -5.44
CA PRO A 9 -13.92 -6.27 -6.23
C PRO A 9 -12.86 -5.44 -5.47
N VAL A 10 -12.90 -5.45 -4.15
CA VAL A 10 -11.98 -4.70 -3.26
C VAL A 10 -11.02 -5.66 -2.59
N SER A 11 -9.72 -5.40 -2.71
CA SER A 11 -8.68 -6.18 -2.05
C SER A 11 -8.64 -5.91 -0.55
N ILE A 12 -8.78 -4.64 -0.16
CA ILE A 12 -8.71 -4.22 1.24
C ILE A 12 -9.48 -2.92 1.48
N VAL A 13 -10.05 -2.76 2.69
CA VAL A 13 -10.45 -1.46 3.21
C VAL A 13 -9.42 -1.02 4.24
N LEU A 14 -8.82 0.15 4.02
CA LEU A 14 -7.98 0.83 5.00
C LEU A 14 -8.81 1.93 5.68
N SER A 15 -8.83 1.90 7.00
CA SER A 15 -9.53 2.89 7.81
C SER A 15 -8.55 3.80 8.52
N LEU A 16 -8.84 5.10 8.54
CA LEU A 16 -8.13 6.05 9.41
C LEU A 16 -8.64 5.97 10.86
N GLN A 17 -9.87 5.48 11.07
CA GLN A 17 -10.46 5.28 12.39
C GLN A 17 -11.42 4.07 12.38
N ARG A 18 -10.97 2.96 12.91
CA ARG A 18 -11.62 1.65 12.78
C ARG A 18 -13.05 1.60 13.31
N GLU A 19 -13.32 2.26 14.43
CA GLU A 19 -14.63 2.28 15.08
C GLU A 19 -15.70 2.88 14.17
N GLU A 20 -15.36 3.92 13.44
CA GLU A 20 -16.28 4.60 12.53
C GLU A 20 -16.42 3.91 11.16
N THR A 21 -15.51 3.01 10.83
CA THR A 21 -15.57 2.20 9.59
C THR A 21 -16.50 0.99 9.74
N ALA A 22 -16.80 0.54 10.95
CA ALA A 22 -17.61 -0.65 11.17
C ALA A 22 -19.03 -0.59 10.54
N PRO A 23 -19.77 0.53 10.56
CA PRO A 23 -21.04 0.67 9.86
C PRO A 23 -20.89 0.50 8.34
N LEU A 24 -19.88 1.16 7.75
CA LEU A 24 -19.55 1.07 6.31
C LEU A 24 -19.30 -0.39 5.90
N LEU A 25 -18.52 -1.13 6.68
CA LEU A 25 -18.22 -2.54 6.40
C LEU A 25 -19.49 -3.42 6.43
N ARG A 26 -20.39 -3.19 7.38
CA ARG A 26 -21.69 -3.89 7.43
C ARG A 26 -22.51 -3.63 6.17
N THR A 27 -22.50 -2.38 5.73
CA THR A 27 -23.18 -1.91 4.53
C THR A 27 -22.58 -2.54 3.27
N MET A 28 -21.28 -2.52 3.10
CA MET A 28 -20.58 -3.17 1.99
C MET A 28 -20.82 -4.69 1.98
N ARG A 29 -20.92 -5.33 3.12
CA ARG A 29 -21.27 -6.75 3.26
C ARG A 29 -22.64 -7.08 2.69
N SER A 30 -23.64 -6.30 3.00
CA SER A 30 -25.00 -6.53 2.51
C SER A 30 -25.12 -6.45 0.98
N GLN A 31 -24.15 -5.86 0.31
CA GLN A 31 -24.12 -5.68 -1.14
C GLN A 31 -23.05 -6.55 -1.85
N HIS A 32 -22.46 -7.51 -1.17
CA HIS A 32 -21.39 -8.37 -1.70
C HIS A 32 -20.17 -7.61 -2.27
N VAL A 33 -19.94 -6.37 -1.81
CA VAL A 33 -18.78 -5.55 -2.18
C VAL A 33 -17.62 -5.74 -1.22
N LEU A 34 -17.72 -6.74 -0.34
CA LEU A 34 -16.78 -6.93 0.74
C LEU A 34 -15.35 -7.04 0.29
N PRO A 35 -14.46 -6.28 0.97
CA PRO A 35 -13.05 -6.59 0.92
C PRO A 35 -12.80 -7.91 1.64
N ALA A 36 -11.87 -8.67 1.12
CA ALA A 36 -11.36 -9.85 1.82
C ALA A 36 -10.80 -9.48 3.21
N LEU A 37 -10.28 -8.26 3.36
CA LEU A 37 -9.64 -7.77 4.59
C LEU A 37 -10.00 -6.30 4.87
N SER A 38 -10.12 -5.98 6.17
CA SER A 38 -10.27 -4.62 6.66
C SER A 38 -9.25 -4.35 7.76
N HIS A 39 -8.47 -3.29 7.58
CA HIS A 39 -7.39 -2.91 8.49
C HIS A 39 -7.35 -1.41 8.73
N THR A 40 -6.67 -1.02 9.81
CA THR A 40 -6.32 0.38 10.04
C THR A 40 -5.10 0.76 9.20
N TRP A 41 -4.97 2.05 8.90
CA TRP A 41 -3.76 2.62 8.29
C TRP A 41 -2.53 2.21 9.09
N GLY A 42 -1.43 1.92 8.40
CA GLY A 42 -0.18 1.48 9.02
C GLY A 42 -0.13 -0.02 9.37
N SER A 43 -1.18 -0.77 9.05
CA SER A 43 -1.21 -2.22 9.27
C SER A 43 -0.24 -2.95 8.34
N ALA A 44 0.73 -3.63 8.93
CA ALA A 44 1.68 -4.44 8.18
C ALA A 44 1.01 -5.58 7.39
N GLN A 45 -0.07 -6.15 7.93
CA GLN A 45 -0.83 -7.19 7.23
C GLN A 45 -1.50 -6.64 5.97
N ALA A 46 -2.06 -5.43 6.04
CA ALA A 46 -2.67 -4.78 4.90
C ALA A 46 -1.69 -4.61 3.75
N TYR A 47 -0.55 -4.01 4.03
CA TYR A 47 0.46 -3.77 2.99
C TYR A 47 1.08 -5.05 2.45
N GLY A 48 1.27 -6.06 3.30
CA GLY A 48 1.71 -7.38 2.84
C GLY A 48 0.77 -7.99 1.81
N VAL A 49 -0.55 -7.88 2.02
CA VAL A 49 -1.55 -8.35 1.04
C VAL A 49 -1.47 -7.54 -0.26
N LEU A 50 -1.45 -6.20 -0.17
CA LEU A 50 -1.40 -5.33 -1.35
C LEU A 50 -0.14 -5.55 -2.20
N LEU A 51 1.00 -5.80 -1.57
CA LEU A 51 2.28 -5.97 -2.26
C LEU A 51 2.46 -7.37 -2.88
N HIS A 52 1.75 -8.39 -2.36
CA HIS A 52 1.89 -9.78 -2.82
C HIS A 52 0.75 -10.26 -3.70
N GLN A 53 -0.26 -9.43 -3.93
CA GLN A 53 -1.35 -9.75 -4.83
C GLN A 53 -0.86 -9.77 -6.28
N ALA A 54 -1.27 -10.80 -7.05
CA ALA A 54 -0.86 -10.96 -8.45
C ALA A 54 -1.43 -9.85 -9.34
N ASP A 55 -2.70 -9.50 -9.08
CA ASP A 55 -3.39 -8.44 -9.80
C ASP A 55 -3.19 -7.09 -9.13
N THR A 56 -3.43 -5.99 -9.86
CA THR A 56 -3.40 -4.65 -9.26
C THR A 56 -4.43 -4.56 -8.14
N PRO A 57 -4.01 -4.39 -6.90
CA PRO A 57 -4.95 -4.32 -5.79
C PRO A 57 -5.80 -3.07 -5.86
N LEU A 58 -7.08 -3.19 -5.50
CA LEU A 58 -7.99 -2.08 -5.31
C LEU A 58 -8.22 -1.87 -3.82
N THR A 59 -7.80 -0.71 -3.34
CA THR A 59 -7.95 -0.31 -1.94
C THR A 59 -9.05 0.74 -1.80
N VAL A 60 -9.93 0.55 -0.83
CA VAL A 60 -10.84 1.60 -0.37
C VAL A 60 -10.23 2.24 0.87
N LEU A 61 -9.91 3.53 0.80
CA LEU A 61 -9.47 4.34 1.94
C LEU A 61 -10.68 5.04 2.56
N ASP A 62 -11.07 4.63 3.76
CA ASP A 62 -12.19 5.25 4.49
C ASP A 62 -11.69 6.39 5.37
N VAL A 63 -12.20 7.59 5.10
CA VAL A 63 -11.92 8.85 5.79
C VAL A 63 -13.16 9.26 6.56
N PRO A 64 -13.29 8.92 7.85
CA PRO A 64 -14.56 9.01 8.55
C PRO A 64 -15.00 10.43 8.93
N GLY A 65 -14.12 11.40 8.98
CA GLY A 65 -14.46 12.75 9.37
C GLY A 65 -13.48 13.82 8.91
N PRO A 66 -13.86 15.09 9.02
CA PRO A 66 -13.08 16.24 8.51
C PRO A 66 -11.70 16.38 9.17
N GLN A 67 -11.52 15.89 10.37
CA GLN A 67 -10.22 15.90 11.09
C GLN A 67 -9.13 15.08 10.38
N TRP A 68 -9.48 14.27 9.40
CA TRP A 68 -8.56 13.43 8.65
C TRP A 68 -8.20 13.99 7.26
N ILE A 69 -8.78 15.14 6.88
CA ILE A 69 -8.54 15.76 5.56
C ILE A 69 -7.14 16.35 5.49
N GLU A 70 -6.62 16.89 6.60
CA GLU A 70 -5.26 17.41 6.65
C GLU A 70 -4.24 16.30 6.34
N GLY A 71 -3.37 16.54 5.35
CA GLY A 71 -2.38 15.57 4.86
C GLY A 71 -2.96 14.33 4.17
N LEU A 72 -4.26 14.33 3.84
CA LEU A 72 -4.90 13.21 3.14
C LEU A 72 -4.33 13.02 1.74
N GLU A 73 -4.07 14.11 1.00
CA GLU A 73 -3.44 14.06 -0.33
C GLU A 73 -2.11 13.29 -0.33
N GLN A 74 -1.27 13.54 0.69
CA GLN A 74 0.02 12.87 0.84
C GLN A 74 -0.14 11.39 1.13
N ARG A 75 -1.14 11.00 1.94
CA ARG A 75 -1.47 9.60 2.20
C ARG A 75 -1.98 8.90 0.96
N VAL A 76 -2.85 9.55 0.20
CA VAL A 76 -3.36 9.04 -1.08
C VAL A 76 -2.21 8.84 -2.04
N HIS A 77 -1.31 9.83 -2.16
CA HIS A 77 -0.11 9.73 -3.00
C HIS A 77 0.75 8.53 -2.60
N ALA A 78 1.07 8.40 -1.32
CA ALA A 78 1.87 7.27 -0.83
C ALA A 78 1.20 5.91 -1.10
N LEU A 79 -0.12 5.79 -0.86
CA LEU A 79 -0.87 4.56 -1.05
C LEU A 79 -1.04 4.20 -2.53
N SER A 80 -1.21 5.19 -3.42
CA SER A 80 -1.33 5.00 -4.86
C SER A 80 -0.09 4.36 -5.50
N ASN A 81 1.03 4.36 -4.79
CA ASN A 81 2.25 3.68 -5.21
C ASN A 81 2.18 2.15 -5.09
N ILE A 82 1.26 1.61 -4.29
CA ILE A 82 1.13 0.16 -4.04
C ILE A 82 -0.24 -0.41 -4.41
N SER A 83 -1.25 0.45 -4.66
CA SER A 83 -2.59 0.01 -5.04
C SER A 83 -3.32 1.07 -5.83
N SER A 84 -4.36 0.70 -6.56
CA SER A 84 -5.38 1.65 -7.01
C SER A 84 -6.24 2.06 -5.82
N VAL A 85 -6.52 3.36 -5.65
CA VAL A 85 -7.13 3.89 -4.42
C VAL A 85 -8.46 4.56 -4.72
N VAL A 86 -9.53 4.02 -4.17
CA VAL A 86 -10.83 4.71 -4.05
C VAL A 86 -10.89 5.35 -2.67
N VAL A 87 -11.11 6.64 -2.59
CA VAL A 87 -11.18 7.38 -1.31
C VAL A 87 -12.62 7.68 -0.97
N LEU A 88 -13.07 7.25 0.21
CA LEU A 88 -14.37 7.63 0.76
C LEU A 88 -14.15 8.81 1.71
N VAL A 89 -14.74 9.93 1.38
CA VAL A 89 -14.51 11.20 2.07
C VAL A 89 -15.78 11.75 2.70
N PRO A 90 -15.69 12.56 3.77
CA PRO A 90 -16.81 13.35 4.24
C PRO A 90 -17.33 14.27 3.13
N ASP A 91 -18.61 14.66 3.22
CA ASP A 91 -19.20 15.66 2.36
C ASP A 91 -18.36 16.95 2.29
N HIS A 92 -18.42 17.63 1.18
CA HIS A 92 -17.72 18.88 0.91
C HIS A 92 -16.18 18.79 0.80
N THR A 93 -15.63 17.59 0.67
CA THR A 93 -14.19 17.42 0.38
C THR A 93 -13.93 17.70 -1.11
N GLU A 94 -12.94 18.56 -1.42
CA GLU A 94 -12.53 18.87 -2.78
C GLU A 94 -11.89 17.63 -3.44
N PRO A 95 -12.53 17.02 -4.47
CA PRO A 95 -12.04 15.77 -5.05
C PRO A 95 -10.81 15.96 -5.95
N ALA A 96 -10.65 17.15 -6.56
CA ALA A 96 -9.59 17.40 -7.54
C ALA A 96 -8.19 17.21 -6.96
N VAL A 97 -7.98 17.63 -5.71
CA VAL A 97 -6.69 17.47 -5.01
C VAL A 97 -6.35 16.00 -4.82
N LEU A 98 -7.32 15.18 -4.42
CA LEU A 98 -7.11 13.75 -4.17
C LEU A 98 -6.92 12.96 -5.49
N LEU A 99 -7.65 13.34 -6.55
CA LEU A 99 -7.45 12.77 -7.88
C LEU A 99 -6.05 13.11 -8.40
N SER A 100 -5.60 14.34 -8.23
CA SER A 100 -4.25 14.77 -8.59
C SER A 100 -3.16 14.06 -7.78
N ALA A 101 -3.46 13.68 -6.54
CA ALA A 101 -2.58 12.89 -5.69
C ALA A 101 -2.53 11.39 -6.08
N GLY A 102 -3.34 10.95 -7.03
CA GLY A 102 -3.34 9.58 -7.56
C GLY A 102 -4.50 8.70 -7.11
N ALA A 103 -5.55 9.27 -6.51
CA ALA A 103 -6.79 8.53 -6.30
C ALA A 103 -7.41 8.14 -7.65
N ALA A 104 -7.86 6.90 -7.77
CA ALA A 104 -8.62 6.44 -8.93
C ALA A 104 -10.04 7.03 -8.93
N ASN A 105 -10.62 7.15 -7.73
CA ASN A 105 -11.93 7.75 -7.54
C ASN A 105 -12.04 8.38 -6.15
N VAL A 106 -12.89 9.41 -6.03
CA VAL A 106 -13.23 10.07 -4.76
C VAL A 106 -14.74 10.07 -4.63
N ILE A 107 -15.26 9.45 -3.59
CA ILE A 107 -16.68 9.19 -3.40
C ILE A 107 -17.10 9.74 -2.03
N PRO A 108 -18.17 10.53 -1.94
CA PRO A 108 -18.74 10.91 -0.65
C PRO A 108 -19.14 9.69 0.18
N ARG A 109 -18.85 9.71 1.47
CA ARG A 109 -19.06 8.57 2.37
C ARG A 109 -20.54 8.25 2.60
N ASP A 110 -21.41 9.21 2.42
CA ASP A 110 -22.86 9.09 2.51
C ASP A 110 -23.53 8.64 1.19
N THR A 111 -22.73 8.39 0.14
CA THR A 111 -23.23 7.87 -1.14
C THR A 111 -24.08 6.62 -0.92
N PRO A 112 -25.28 6.54 -1.56
CA PRO A 112 -26.13 5.36 -1.46
C PRO A 112 -25.37 4.08 -1.79
N VAL A 113 -25.61 3.03 -1.00
CA VAL A 113 -24.82 1.77 -1.04
C VAL A 113 -24.76 1.14 -2.43
N ARG A 114 -25.89 1.16 -3.17
CA ARG A 114 -25.96 0.61 -4.53
C ARG A 114 -25.07 1.40 -5.51
N GLU A 115 -25.03 2.71 -5.34
CA GLU A 115 -24.17 3.56 -6.17
C GLU A 115 -22.70 3.34 -5.79
N LEU A 116 -22.37 3.30 -4.50
CA LEU A 116 -21.03 2.98 -4.02
C LEU A 116 -20.55 1.64 -4.58
N ALA A 117 -21.37 0.59 -4.49
CA ALA A 117 -21.06 -0.73 -5.03
C ALA A 117 -20.81 -0.68 -6.54
N SER A 118 -21.66 0.05 -7.28
CA SER A 118 -21.54 0.18 -8.74
C SER A 118 -20.26 0.92 -9.15
N ARG A 119 -19.89 1.99 -8.43
CA ARG A 119 -18.67 2.75 -8.68
C ARG A 119 -17.43 1.89 -8.42
N ILE A 120 -17.39 1.19 -7.29
CA ILE A 120 -16.27 0.28 -6.95
C ILE A 120 -16.15 -0.84 -7.99
N ALA A 121 -17.27 -1.44 -8.39
CA ALA A 121 -17.27 -2.48 -9.44
C ALA A 121 -16.81 -1.94 -10.80
N ALA A 122 -17.11 -0.68 -11.12
CA ALA A 122 -16.62 -0.03 -12.33
C ALA A 122 -15.09 0.16 -12.28
N GLU A 123 -14.55 0.61 -11.15
CA GLU A 123 -13.09 0.73 -10.96
C GLU A 123 -12.39 -0.62 -11.10
N ARG A 124 -12.95 -1.69 -10.52
CA ARG A 124 -12.38 -3.03 -10.65
C ARG A 124 -12.36 -3.48 -12.11
N ARG A 125 -13.48 -3.36 -12.85
CA ARG A 125 -13.52 -3.71 -14.28
C ARG A 125 -12.50 -2.91 -15.08
N TRP A 126 -12.35 -1.63 -14.78
CA TRP A 126 -11.38 -0.78 -15.48
C TRP A 126 -9.93 -1.20 -15.20
N LEU A 127 -9.62 -1.59 -13.96
CA LEU A 127 -8.33 -2.18 -13.62
C LEU A 127 -8.11 -3.50 -14.38
N ASP A 128 -9.08 -4.37 -14.42
CA ASP A 128 -8.98 -5.66 -15.12
C ASP A 128 -8.74 -5.48 -16.63
N MET A 129 -9.36 -4.47 -17.25
CA MET A 129 -9.13 -4.13 -18.66
C MET A 129 -7.73 -3.55 -18.93
N ARG A 130 -7.14 -2.86 -17.97
CA ARG A 130 -5.78 -2.29 -18.09
C ARG A 130 -4.67 -3.28 -17.82
N HIS A 131 -4.99 -4.43 -17.26
CA HIS A 131 -3.98 -5.45 -16.95
C HIS A 131 -3.44 -6.06 -18.25
N SER A 132 -2.30 -5.51 -18.70
CA SER A 132 -1.27 -6.34 -19.32
C SER A 132 -0.51 -7.02 -18.18
N PRO A 133 -0.18 -8.32 -18.32
CA PRO A 133 0.54 -9.07 -17.28
C PRO A 133 2.00 -8.62 -17.20
N GLN A 134 2.24 -7.49 -16.57
CA GLN A 134 3.57 -6.87 -16.47
C GLN A 134 3.96 -6.59 -15.01
N ARG A 135 3.71 -7.53 -14.14
CA ARG A 135 4.47 -7.51 -12.88
C ARG A 135 5.46 -8.68 -12.94
N PRO A 136 6.78 -8.41 -12.96
CA PRO A 136 7.74 -9.49 -12.79
C PRO A 136 7.61 -10.03 -11.37
N ALA A 137 6.72 -11.01 -11.20
CA ALA A 137 6.62 -11.79 -9.96
C ALA A 137 7.93 -12.55 -9.65
N ALA A 138 8.86 -12.57 -10.61
CA ALA A 138 10.14 -13.27 -10.50
C ALA A 138 11.06 -12.66 -9.43
N ASP A 139 11.18 -11.33 -9.37
CA ASP A 139 12.15 -10.70 -8.46
C ASP A 139 11.69 -10.74 -6.99
N ALA A 140 10.38 -10.56 -6.74
CA ALA A 140 9.84 -10.66 -5.39
C ALA A 140 9.95 -12.08 -4.82
N GLN A 141 9.96 -13.10 -5.68
CA GLN A 141 10.09 -14.52 -5.28
C GLN A 141 11.53 -14.86 -4.88
N GLN A 142 12.52 -14.22 -5.50
CA GLN A 142 13.94 -14.43 -5.25
C GLN A 142 14.32 -14.14 -3.79
N TYR A 143 13.69 -13.14 -3.17
CA TYR A 143 14.04 -12.70 -1.81
C TYR A 143 13.12 -13.24 -0.71
N ARG A 144 12.14 -14.09 -1.02
CA ARG A 144 11.17 -14.61 -0.02
C ARG A 144 11.82 -15.32 1.17
N SER A 145 12.91 -16.05 0.94
CA SER A 145 13.65 -16.75 2.01
C SER A 145 14.35 -15.80 2.98
N LEU A 146 14.58 -14.55 2.56
CA LEU A 146 15.27 -13.52 3.33
C LEU A 146 14.31 -12.62 4.11
N ARG A 147 13.01 -12.83 3.93
CA ARG A 147 11.97 -11.98 4.56
C ARG A 147 12.14 -11.95 6.08
N PRO A 148 12.21 -10.79 6.71
CA PRO A 148 12.35 -10.64 8.14
C PRO A 148 11.20 -11.32 8.89
N ARG A 149 11.49 -11.92 10.07
CA ARG A 149 10.44 -12.44 10.95
C ARG A 149 9.67 -11.33 11.68
N GLN A 150 10.32 -10.19 11.91
CA GLN A 150 9.73 -9.06 12.63
C GLN A 150 8.79 -8.28 11.71
N TYR A 151 7.52 -8.21 12.07
CA TYR A 151 6.44 -7.61 11.29
C TYR A 151 6.75 -6.20 10.74
N SER A 152 7.31 -5.34 11.59
CA SER A 152 7.64 -3.95 11.21
C SER A 152 8.74 -3.84 10.14
N GLN A 153 9.59 -4.86 10.03
CA GLN A 153 10.61 -4.94 8.98
C GLN A 153 10.13 -5.67 7.74
N GLN A 154 9.13 -6.56 7.87
CA GLN A 154 8.53 -7.23 6.72
C GLN A 154 7.95 -6.24 5.73
N VAL A 155 7.16 -5.27 6.22
CA VAL A 155 6.54 -4.26 5.35
C VAL A 155 7.58 -3.45 4.58
N LEU A 156 8.60 -2.97 5.28
CA LEU A 156 9.69 -2.23 4.64
C LEU A 156 10.42 -3.09 3.60
N PHE A 157 10.70 -4.35 3.94
CA PHE A 157 11.31 -5.31 3.01
C PHE A 157 10.41 -5.57 1.80
N ASP A 158 9.12 -5.84 2.02
CA ASP A 158 8.16 -6.13 0.97
C ASP A 158 7.98 -4.92 0.02
N ILE A 159 7.92 -3.69 0.56
CA ILE A 159 7.86 -2.46 -0.24
C ILE A 159 9.11 -2.33 -1.11
N LEU A 160 10.31 -2.50 -0.53
CA LEU A 160 11.57 -2.29 -1.24
C LEU A 160 11.90 -3.42 -2.20
N SER A 161 11.48 -4.66 -1.92
CA SER A 161 11.67 -5.80 -2.83
C SER A 161 10.69 -5.81 -4.01
N SER A 162 9.53 -5.19 -3.87
CA SER A 162 8.52 -5.06 -4.93
C SER A 162 8.61 -3.73 -5.69
N ALA A 163 9.59 -2.90 -5.38
CA ALA A 163 9.71 -1.56 -5.92
C ALA A 163 9.97 -1.59 -7.43
N SER A 164 9.02 -1.11 -8.22
CA SER A 164 9.18 -0.83 -9.65
C SER A 164 9.68 0.60 -9.92
N ARG A 165 9.73 1.42 -8.89
CA ARG A 165 10.15 2.83 -8.92
C ARG A 165 10.77 3.24 -7.58
N PRO A 166 11.63 4.27 -7.56
CA PRO A 166 12.20 4.77 -6.32
C PRO A 166 11.14 5.30 -5.34
N TRP A 167 11.36 5.06 -4.05
CA TRP A 167 10.49 5.49 -2.96
C TRP A 167 11.02 6.73 -2.27
N CYS A 168 10.21 7.76 -2.13
CA CYS A 168 10.53 8.91 -1.29
C CYS A 168 10.50 8.52 0.20
N CYS A 169 11.46 9.02 0.99
CA CYS A 169 11.47 8.79 2.43
C CYS A 169 10.20 9.30 3.12
N HIS A 170 9.57 10.34 2.59
CA HIS A 170 8.32 10.88 3.13
C HIS A 170 7.16 9.89 2.97
N ASP A 171 7.01 9.29 1.77
CA ASP A 171 5.97 8.30 1.50
C ASP A 171 6.12 7.06 2.37
N LEU A 172 7.37 6.60 2.55
CA LEU A 172 7.66 5.50 3.47
C LEU A 172 7.32 5.85 4.93
N CYS A 173 7.61 7.06 5.37
CA CYS A 173 7.24 7.52 6.71
C CYS A 173 5.72 7.55 6.89
N LEU A 174 4.96 7.93 5.87
CA LEU A 174 3.49 7.93 5.89
C LEU A 174 2.94 6.49 5.96
N LEU A 175 3.37 5.61 5.07
CA LEU A 175 2.87 4.23 5.01
C LEU A 175 3.23 3.43 6.27
N LEU A 176 4.44 3.60 6.79
CA LEU A 176 4.94 2.86 7.97
C LEU A 176 4.55 3.50 9.30
N GLY A 177 3.94 4.66 9.27
CA GLY A 177 3.38 5.35 10.43
C GLY A 177 1.98 4.88 10.80
N THR A 178 1.34 5.62 11.68
CA THR A 178 -0.08 5.43 12.05
C THR A 178 -0.97 6.40 11.28
N ALA A 179 -2.30 6.25 11.40
CA ALA A 179 -3.24 7.20 10.83
C ALA A 179 -3.05 8.63 11.41
N ARG A 180 -2.60 8.75 12.66
CA ARG A 180 -2.42 10.05 13.33
C ARG A 180 -1.03 10.64 13.06
N GLU A 181 0.00 9.80 13.08
CA GLU A 181 1.40 10.25 13.03
C GLU A 181 2.20 9.45 12.01
N PRO A 182 2.82 10.13 11.04
CA PRO A 182 3.85 9.52 10.21
C PRO A 182 5.00 8.99 11.06
N MET A 183 5.69 7.97 10.58
CA MET A 183 6.94 7.54 11.21
C MET A 183 7.98 8.65 11.12
N SER A 184 8.75 8.88 12.18
CA SER A 184 9.85 9.85 12.12
C SER A 184 10.95 9.37 11.17
N ARG A 185 11.62 10.31 10.49
CA ARG A 185 12.77 10.01 9.61
C ARG A 185 13.87 9.23 10.36
N ARG A 186 14.13 9.55 11.63
CA ARG A 186 15.09 8.82 12.45
C ARG A 186 14.68 7.36 12.68
N ALA A 187 13.40 7.12 12.91
CA ALA A 187 12.87 5.76 13.05
C ALA A 187 12.96 4.98 11.74
N LEU A 188 12.68 5.61 10.60
CA LEU A 188 12.86 5.00 9.28
C LEU A 188 14.33 4.66 9.04
N GLN A 189 15.26 5.59 9.28
CA GLN A 189 16.71 5.34 9.15
C GLN A 189 17.18 4.18 10.02
N ALA A 190 16.72 4.10 11.29
CA ALA A 190 17.05 2.98 12.15
C ALA A 190 16.47 1.64 11.67
N ARG A 191 15.31 1.65 11.01
CA ARG A 191 14.73 0.43 10.41
C ARG A 191 15.46 0.01 9.15
N THR A 192 15.81 0.94 8.28
CA THR A 192 16.57 0.67 7.05
C THR A 192 17.98 0.18 7.37
N ALA A 193 18.68 0.77 8.35
CA ALA A 193 19.98 0.30 8.80
C ALA A 193 19.93 -1.16 9.27
N ARG A 194 18.98 -1.50 10.16
CA ARG A 194 18.80 -2.87 10.65
C ARG A 194 18.43 -3.86 9.55
N LEU A 195 17.63 -3.42 8.57
CA LEU A 195 17.30 -4.25 7.42
C LEU A 195 18.55 -4.50 6.57
N ASN A 196 19.33 -3.47 6.29
CA ASN A 196 20.57 -3.57 5.54
C ASN A 196 21.59 -4.48 6.22
N GLU A 197 21.84 -4.32 7.52
CA GLU A 197 22.71 -5.19 8.31
C GLU A 197 22.31 -6.67 8.22
N ARG A 198 21.00 -6.93 8.19
CA ARG A 198 20.46 -8.29 8.05
C ARG A 198 20.65 -8.89 6.67
N LEU A 199 20.59 -8.06 5.62
CA LEU A 199 20.70 -8.49 4.22
C LEU A 199 22.16 -8.63 3.76
N MET A 200 23.08 -7.88 4.35
CA MET A 200 24.51 -7.90 4.02
C MET A 200 25.14 -9.32 3.99
N PRO A 201 24.85 -10.23 4.95
CA PRO A 201 25.42 -11.59 4.91
C PRO A 201 25.03 -12.41 3.67
N TYR A 202 23.93 -11.99 3.02
CA TYR A 202 23.44 -12.64 1.78
C TYR A 202 23.91 -11.92 0.51
N GLY A 203 24.80 -10.93 0.64
CA GLY A 203 25.28 -10.12 -0.49
C GLY A 203 24.25 -9.16 -1.04
N ILE A 204 23.21 -8.82 -0.26
CA ILE A 204 22.15 -7.89 -0.65
C ILE A 204 22.27 -6.61 0.17
N SER A 205 22.08 -5.48 -0.48
CA SER A 205 22.09 -4.16 0.16
C SER A 205 20.89 -3.33 -0.28
N LEU A 206 20.58 -2.31 0.53
CA LEU A 206 19.61 -1.29 0.16
C LEU A 206 20.29 -0.25 -0.72
N ASP A 207 19.75 -0.04 -1.91
CA ASP A 207 20.16 1.08 -2.75
C ASP A 207 19.33 2.32 -2.42
N TYR A 208 20.02 3.41 -2.10
CA TYR A 208 19.38 4.70 -1.82
C TYR A 208 20.27 5.86 -2.23
N THR A 209 19.64 6.94 -2.65
CA THR A 209 20.29 8.20 -2.95
C THR A 209 19.88 9.28 -1.95
N ALA A 210 20.84 10.03 -1.45
CA ALA A 210 20.59 11.18 -0.58
C ALA A 210 21.03 12.47 -1.30
N GLN A 211 20.06 13.29 -1.69
CA GLN A 211 20.32 14.57 -2.37
C GLN A 211 19.47 15.67 -1.73
N TRP A 212 20.09 16.79 -1.40
CA TRP A 212 19.42 18.01 -0.93
C TRP A 212 18.37 17.77 0.18
N GLY A 213 18.69 16.95 1.17
CA GLY A 213 17.79 16.62 2.28
C GLY A 213 16.68 15.64 1.92
N ARG A 214 16.63 15.14 0.68
CA ARG A 214 15.75 14.06 0.25
C ARG A 214 16.50 12.74 0.21
N THR A 215 15.95 11.73 0.85
CA THR A 215 16.43 10.34 0.71
C THR A 215 15.41 9.58 -0.14
N THR A 216 15.90 8.95 -1.19
CA THR A 216 15.11 8.14 -2.11
C THR A 216 15.66 6.72 -2.10
N PHE A 217 14.80 5.73 -1.85
CA PHE A 217 15.14 4.31 -1.84
C PHE A 217 14.80 3.71 -3.18
N VAL A 218 15.79 3.10 -3.84
CA VAL A 218 15.61 2.51 -5.18
C VAL A 218 15.10 1.07 -5.05
N GLY A 219 15.60 0.30 -4.08
CA GLY A 219 15.19 -1.08 -3.87
C GLY A 219 16.28 -1.92 -3.22
N LEU A 220 16.18 -3.22 -3.41
CA LEU A 220 17.20 -4.18 -3.02
C LEU A 220 18.11 -4.46 -4.21
N VAL A 221 19.42 -4.40 -4.00
CA VAL A 221 20.44 -4.66 -5.02
C VAL A 221 21.42 -5.72 -4.53
N GLU A 222 21.94 -6.53 -5.45
CA GLU A 222 23.07 -7.41 -5.15
C GLU A 222 24.32 -6.57 -4.94
N GLY A 223 24.90 -6.66 -3.74
CA GLY A 223 26.09 -5.89 -3.39
C GLY A 223 27.31 -6.38 -4.17
N PRO A 224 28.28 -5.49 -4.46
CA PRO A 224 29.55 -5.88 -5.06
C PRO A 224 30.34 -6.70 -4.06
N GLY A 225 30.32 -8.04 -4.15
CA GLY A 225 31.14 -8.78 -3.20
C GLY A 225 30.99 -10.29 -3.07
N MET A 226 30.25 -10.99 -3.92
CA MET A 226 30.25 -12.47 -3.85
C MET A 226 31.15 -13.17 -4.85
N ASP A 227 31.68 -12.48 -5.86
CA ASP A 227 32.52 -13.13 -6.89
C ASP A 227 33.99 -13.30 -6.46
N GLU A 228 34.49 -12.51 -5.50
CA GLU A 228 35.89 -12.61 -5.03
C GLU A 228 36.14 -13.69 -3.97
N ARG A 229 35.12 -14.26 -3.33
CA ARG A 229 35.29 -15.33 -2.31
C ARG A 229 35.12 -16.74 -2.86
N ARG A 230 34.90 -16.90 -4.18
CA ARG A 230 34.81 -18.20 -4.87
C ARG A 230 36.03 -18.51 -5.77
N ARG A 231 37.12 -17.76 -5.66
CA ARG A 231 38.38 -18.08 -6.29
C ARG A 231 39.44 -18.52 -5.28
#